data_3813393594a2ae6e7c7f9a40c8b46197
#
_entry.id   3813393594a2ae6e7c7f9a40c8b46197
#
_cell.length_a   1.000
_cell.length_b   1.000
_cell.length_c   1.000
_cell.angle_alpha   90.00
_cell.angle_beta   90.00
_cell.angle_gamma   90.00
#
_symmetry.space_group_name_H-M   'P 1'
#
loop_
_entity.id
_entity.type
_entity.pdbx_description
1 polymer ?
#
loop_
_entity_poly.entity_id
_entity_poly.type
_entity_poly.pdbx_seq_one_letter_code
_entity_poly.pdbx_strand_id
1 'polypeptide(L)'
;MDYEKQYQEYLVRVNRALDAACEKFLPEESEVCRAARYSLLGGGKRIRAVLVLAVCDMLDGNAEAAEQFAAAVEMLHCYSLIHDDLPCMDNDDLRRGKPSCHKAFGESTAMLAGDVLLTEAFNVIANASASPEICVRAAKALGAGAGSHGMVYGQELDLKYEALAATEEQLRLIHRHKTGALINAAVQMGAAAAQATETQSKELEAYAYGIGLVFQIVDDVLDVVGSQEQLGKPIGSDSENGKTTFVTLFGTDGAMELAKKLNDETCATLRSEFGESCAFLETLAQKLLVRSN
;
A
#
# COMPACT_ATOMS: atom_id res chain seq x y z
N MET A 1 22.75 4.82 10.12
CA MET A 1 22.05 4.49 8.85
C MET A 1 21.63 5.77 8.18
N ASP A 2 21.88 5.95 6.87
CA ASP A 2 21.32 7.05 6.06
C ASP A 2 20.01 6.55 5.43
N TYR A 3 18.88 6.97 6.00
CA TYR A 3 17.55 6.55 5.57
C TYR A 3 17.25 6.94 4.12
N GLU A 4 17.55 8.18 3.73
CA GLU A 4 17.21 8.68 2.39
C GLU A 4 17.99 7.90 1.32
N LYS A 5 19.27 7.64 1.56
CA LYS A 5 20.09 6.82 0.67
C LYS A 5 19.52 5.40 0.54
N GLN A 6 19.19 4.75 1.67
CA GLN A 6 18.66 3.40 1.67
C GLN A 6 17.27 3.34 1.02
N TYR A 7 16.41 4.34 1.23
CA TYR A 7 15.11 4.42 0.57
C TYR A 7 15.27 4.54 -0.95
N GLN A 8 16.21 5.35 -1.44
CA GLN A 8 16.51 5.44 -2.88
C GLN A 8 17.06 4.13 -3.45
N GLU A 9 17.90 3.42 -2.72
CA GLU A 9 18.37 2.08 -3.13
C GLU A 9 17.20 1.10 -3.27
N TYR A 10 16.24 1.11 -2.34
CA TYR A 10 15.01 0.32 -2.47
C TYR A 10 14.18 0.73 -3.68
N LEU A 11 13.99 2.01 -3.95
CA LEU A 11 13.26 2.48 -5.13
C LEU A 11 13.90 2.00 -6.44
N VAL A 12 15.21 2.01 -6.53
CA VAL A 12 15.95 1.47 -7.71
C VAL A 12 15.65 -0.02 -7.89
N ARG A 13 15.72 -0.81 -6.81
CA ARG A 13 15.40 -2.26 -6.84
C ARG A 13 13.95 -2.50 -7.24
N VAL A 14 13.00 -1.77 -6.65
CA VAL A 14 11.56 -1.87 -6.97
C VAL A 14 11.30 -1.55 -8.43
N ASN A 15 11.82 -0.44 -8.96
CA ASN A 15 11.57 -0.05 -10.34
C ASN A 15 12.15 -1.08 -11.33
N ARG A 16 13.35 -1.61 -11.07
CA ARG A 16 13.93 -2.71 -11.86
C ARG A 16 13.06 -3.96 -11.84
N ALA A 17 12.52 -4.33 -10.67
CA ALA A 17 11.63 -5.49 -10.54
C ALA A 17 10.29 -5.28 -11.28
N LEU A 18 9.74 -4.06 -11.25
CA LEU A 18 8.54 -3.69 -12.00
C LEU A 18 8.77 -3.75 -13.51
N ASP A 19 9.89 -3.22 -13.99
CA ASP A 19 10.25 -3.28 -15.42
C ASP A 19 10.37 -4.74 -15.88
N ALA A 20 11.09 -5.58 -15.13
CA ALA A 20 11.23 -7.01 -15.43
C ALA A 20 9.88 -7.76 -15.41
N ALA A 21 8.99 -7.44 -14.45
CA ALA A 21 7.65 -8.02 -14.39
C ALA A 21 6.80 -7.58 -15.60
N CYS A 22 6.89 -6.31 -16.00
CA CYS A 22 6.21 -5.79 -17.18
C CYS A 22 6.67 -6.52 -18.44
N GLU A 23 7.98 -6.66 -18.65
CA GLU A 23 8.54 -7.35 -19.81
C GLU A 23 8.07 -8.80 -19.91
N LYS A 24 8.01 -9.51 -18.78
CA LYS A 24 7.67 -10.93 -18.73
C LYS A 24 6.17 -11.20 -18.82
N PHE A 25 5.32 -10.37 -18.19
CA PHE A 25 3.91 -10.68 -17.95
C PHE A 25 2.93 -9.73 -18.64
N LEU A 26 3.37 -8.55 -19.14
CA LEU A 26 2.51 -7.55 -19.76
C LEU A 26 2.98 -7.22 -21.19
N PRO A 27 2.66 -8.06 -22.19
CA PRO A 27 3.10 -7.88 -23.56
C PRO A 27 2.57 -6.58 -24.19
N GLU A 28 3.43 -5.83 -24.89
CA GLU A 28 3.09 -4.50 -25.46
C GLU A 28 2.12 -4.57 -26.64
N GLU A 29 1.95 -5.71 -27.27
CA GLU A 29 0.97 -5.91 -28.34
C GLU A 29 -0.48 -5.77 -27.85
N SER A 30 -0.71 -6.07 -26.55
CA SER A 30 -2.02 -5.92 -25.92
C SER A 30 -2.26 -4.48 -25.46
N GLU A 31 -3.37 -3.86 -25.89
CA GLU A 31 -3.77 -2.54 -25.41
C GLU A 31 -4.06 -2.52 -23.92
N VAL A 32 -4.67 -3.59 -23.40
CA VAL A 32 -4.93 -3.78 -21.97
C VAL A 32 -3.61 -3.80 -21.19
N CYS A 33 -2.60 -4.51 -21.68
CA CYS A 33 -1.28 -4.55 -21.04
C CYS A 33 -0.55 -3.20 -21.12
N ARG A 34 -0.69 -2.45 -22.23
CA ARG A 34 -0.16 -1.07 -22.30
C ARG A 34 -0.83 -0.14 -21.29
N ALA A 35 -2.15 -0.25 -21.09
CA ALA A 35 -2.88 0.52 -20.08
C ALA A 35 -2.46 0.14 -18.64
N ALA A 36 -2.23 -1.16 -18.39
CA ALA A 36 -1.70 -1.66 -17.13
C ALA A 36 -0.28 -1.11 -16.86
N ARG A 37 0.63 -1.18 -17.84
CA ARG A 37 2.00 -0.63 -17.75
C ARG A 37 1.98 0.89 -17.54
N TYR A 38 1.12 1.62 -18.23
CA TYR A 38 0.95 3.07 -18.07
C TYR A 38 0.66 3.45 -16.61
N SER A 39 -0.27 2.75 -15.97
CA SER A 39 -0.66 2.99 -14.58
C SER A 39 0.41 2.50 -13.60
N LEU A 40 0.95 1.29 -13.81
CA LEU A 40 1.93 0.66 -12.93
C LEU A 40 3.25 1.44 -12.89
N LEU A 41 3.75 1.87 -14.05
CA LEU A 41 5.01 2.62 -14.18
C LEU A 41 4.83 4.13 -14.01
N GLY A 42 3.60 4.61 -13.76
CA GLY A 42 3.26 6.02 -13.60
C GLY A 42 3.85 6.73 -12.38
N GLY A 43 4.74 6.07 -11.62
CA GLY A 43 5.40 6.65 -10.44
C GLY A 43 4.71 6.28 -9.12
N GLY A 44 5.02 7.05 -8.07
CA GLY A 44 4.49 6.85 -6.71
C GLY A 44 5.59 6.55 -5.68
N LYS A 45 5.24 6.63 -4.39
CA LYS A 45 6.19 6.45 -3.27
C LYS A 45 6.63 4.99 -3.08
N ARG A 46 5.94 4.03 -3.69
CA ARG A 46 6.25 2.58 -3.61
C ARG A 46 6.38 2.03 -2.19
N ILE A 47 5.66 2.58 -1.24
CA ILE A 47 5.80 2.24 0.19
C ILE A 47 5.61 0.74 0.43
N ARG A 48 4.62 0.11 -0.21
CA ARG A 48 4.35 -1.33 -0.05
C ARG A 48 5.51 -2.19 -0.54
N ALA A 49 6.03 -1.90 -1.72
CA ALA A 49 7.20 -2.59 -2.26
C ALA A 49 8.46 -2.37 -1.41
N VAL A 50 8.67 -1.13 -0.93
CA VAL A 50 9.78 -0.81 -0.01
C VAL A 50 9.66 -1.61 1.29
N LEU A 51 8.45 -1.77 1.85
CA LEU A 51 8.21 -2.60 3.04
C LEU A 51 8.58 -4.07 2.82
N VAL A 52 8.24 -4.65 1.65
CA VAL A 52 8.66 -6.02 1.31
C VAL A 52 10.17 -6.15 1.38
N LEU A 53 10.91 -5.23 0.72
CA LEU A 53 12.37 -5.27 0.67
C LEU A 53 13.00 -5.01 2.04
N ALA A 54 12.51 -4.00 2.77
CA ALA A 54 13.06 -3.61 4.06
C ALA A 54 12.90 -4.71 5.12
N VAL A 55 11.75 -5.39 5.14
CA VAL A 55 11.52 -6.52 6.05
C VAL A 55 12.39 -7.72 5.68
N CYS A 56 12.51 -8.03 4.39
CA CYS A 56 13.38 -9.11 3.93
C CYS A 56 14.85 -8.83 4.27
N ASP A 57 15.34 -7.63 3.98
CA ASP A 57 16.73 -7.25 4.25
C ASP A 57 17.02 -7.20 5.77
N MET A 58 16.07 -6.72 6.58
CA MET A 58 16.17 -6.71 8.06
C MET A 58 16.39 -8.11 8.65
N LEU A 59 15.83 -9.12 7.98
CA LEU A 59 15.88 -10.54 8.42
C LEU A 59 16.85 -11.40 7.59
N ASP A 60 17.75 -10.79 6.81
CA ASP A 60 18.73 -11.47 5.96
C ASP A 60 18.10 -12.52 5.01
N GLY A 61 16.95 -12.18 4.41
CA GLY A 61 16.17 -13.09 3.58
C GLY A 61 16.62 -13.16 2.11
N ASN A 62 15.79 -13.84 1.29
CA ASN A 62 16.02 -13.98 -0.15
C ASN A 62 15.66 -12.68 -0.90
N ALA A 63 16.69 -11.87 -1.20
CA ALA A 63 16.53 -10.57 -1.84
C ALA A 63 15.89 -10.65 -3.24
N GLU A 64 16.20 -11.69 -4.05
CA GLU A 64 15.64 -11.86 -5.39
C GLU A 64 14.13 -12.17 -5.32
N ALA A 65 13.72 -13.07 -4.44
CA ALA A 65 12.31 -13.34 -4.20
C ALA A 65 11.56 -12.09 -3.69
N ALA A 66 12.17 -11.34 -2.76
CA ALA A 66 11.60 -10.10 -2.23
C ALA A 66 11.39 -9.04 -3.32
N GLU A 67 12.31 -8.88 -4.29
CA GLU A 67 12.14 -7.97 -5.42
C GLU A 67 10.94 -8.37 -6.30
N GLN A 68 10.76 -9.67 -6.55
CA GLN A 68 9.60 -10.18 -7.29
C GLN A 68 8.28 -10.00 -6.50
N PHE A 69 8.31 -10.24 -5.20
CA PHE A 69 7.16 -10.00 -4.32
C PHE A 69 6.82 -8.51 -4.21
N ALA A 70 7.82 -7.64 -4.21
CA ALA A 70 7.64 -6.19 -4.26
C ALA A 70 6.93 -5.74 -5.55
N ALA A 71 7.29 -6.32 -6.69
CA ALA A 71 6.58 -6.07 -7.94
C ALA A 71 5.13 -6.58 -7.87
N ALA A 72 4.90 -7.77 -7.33
CA ALA A 72 3.56 -8.36 -7.22
C ALA A 72 2.61 -7.50 -6.35
N VAL A 73 3.07 -7.01 -5.19
CA VAL A 73 2.22 -6.16 -4.33
C VAL A 73 1.92 -4.80 -4.96
N GLU A 74 2.84 -4.22 -5.74
CA GLU A 74 2.59 -2.98 -6.47
C GLU A 74 1.65 -3.19 -7.67
N MET A 75 1.73 -4.32 -8.37
CA MET A 75 0.75 -4.68 -9.42
C MET A 75 -0.65 -4.77 -8.81
N LEU A 76 -0.79 -5.46 -7.69
CA LEU A 76 -2.07 -5.58 -6.99
C LEU A 76 -2.54 -4.24 -6.43
N HIS A 77 -1.67 -3.40 -5.87
CA HIS A 77 -2.04 -2.05 -5.47
C HIS A 77 -2.46 -1.19 -6.67
N CYS A 78 -1.78 -1.34 -7.80
CA CYS A 78 -2.10 -0.57 -9.01
C CYS A 78 -3.49 -0.93 -9.57
N TYR A 79 -3.88 -2.23 -9.58
CA TYR A 79 -5.22 -2.59 -10.03
C TYR A 79 -6.30 -1.90 -9.19
N SER A 80 -6.12 -1.83 -7.86
CA SER A 80 -7.11 -1.19 -6.99
C SER A 80 -7.27 0.29 -7.31
N LEU A 81 -6.16 0.99 -7.59
CA LEU A 81 -6.22 2.40 -7.99
C LEU A 81 -6.89 2.60 -9.36
N ILE A 82 -6.64 1.71 -10.33
CA ILE A 82 -7.31 1.77 -11.64
C ILE A 82 -8.82 1.61 -11.50
N HIS A 83 -9.25 0.65 -10.66
CA HIS A 83 -10.68 0.38 -10.45
C HIS A 83 -11.35 1.46 -9.60
N ASP A 84 -10.66 2.00 -8.59
CA ASP A 84 -11.16 3.13 -7.78
C ASP A 84 -11.39 4.37 -8.65
N ASP A 85 -10.55 4.65 -9.66
CA ASP A 85 -10.69 5.79 -10.56
C ASP A 85 -11.88 5.67 -11.55
N LEU A 86 -12.50 4.49 -11.72
CA LEU A 86 -13.58 4.28 -12.68
C LEU A 86 -14.82 5.13 -12.37
N PRO A 87 -15.63 5.50 -13.40
CA PRO A 87 -16.84 6.31 -13.21
C PRO A 87 -17.90 5.71 -12.26
N CYS A 88 -17.88 4.39 -12.04
CA CYS A 88 -18.76 3.71 -11.09
C CYS A 88 -18.22 3.69 -9.66
N MET A 89 -17.03 4.25 -9.43
CA MET A 89 -16.34 4.38 -8.15
C MET A 89 -16.08 5.88 -7.88
N ASP A 90 -14.83 6.29 -7.67
CA ASP A 90 -14.48 7.69 -7.33
C ASP A 90 -14.60 8.64 -8.53
N ASN A 91 -14.60 8.13 -9.78
CA ASN A 91 -14.65 8.89 -11.04
C ASN A 91 -13.56 9.96 -11.15
N ASP A 92 -12.33 9.62 -10.73
CA ASP A 92 -11.20 10.52 -10.74
C ASP A 92 -10.63 10.71 -12.15
N ASP A 93 -10.52 11.96 -12.62
CA ASP A 93 -9.94 12.29 -13.91
C ASP A 93 -8.41 12.16 -13.93
N LEU A 94 -7.76 12.37 -12.80
CA LEU A 94 -6.31 12.40 -12.66
C LEU A 94 -5.83 11.45 -11.56
N ARG A 95 -4.73 10.75 -11.83
CA ARG A 95 -3.97 9.96 -10.85
C ARG A 95 -2.49 10.32 -10.93
N ARG A 96 -1.91 10.77 -9.80
CA ARG A 96 -0.49 11.19 -9.73
C ARG A 96 -0.14 12.28 -10.77
N GLY A 97 -1.05 13.22 -11.00
CA GLY A 97 -0.90 14.33 -11.94
C GLY A 97 -1.00 13.97 -13.42
N LYS A 98 -1.37 12.73 -13.76
CA LYS A 98 -1.62 12.26 -15.13
C LYS A 98 -3.07 11.83 -15.28
N PRO A 99 -3.63 11.80 -16.52
CA PRO A 99 -4.95 11.23 -16.74
C PRO A 99 -5.05 9.83 -16.12
N SER A 100 -6.16 9.55 -15.42
CA SER A 100 -6.44 8.21 -14.91
C SER A 100 -6.54 7.19 -16.05
N CYS A 101 -6.45 5.91 -15.75
CA CYS A 101 -6.41 4.87 -16.78
C CYS A 101 -7.63 4.91 -17.69
N HIS A 102 -8.84 5.09 -17.12
CA HIS A 102 -10.07 5.16 -17.93
C HIS A 102 -10.16 6.43 -18.81
N LYS A 103 -9.55 7.53 -18.39
CA LYS A 103 -9.47 8.74 -19.22
C LYS A 103 -8.47 8.61 -20.37
N ALA A 104 -7.38 7.85 -20.15
CA ALA A 104 -6.33 7.66 -21.16
C ALA A 104 -6.67 6.56 -22.17
N PHE A 105 -7.36 5.48 -21.75
CA PHE A 105 -7.57 4.27 -22.55
C PHE A 105 -9.05 3.85 -22.70
N GLY A 106 -9.98 4.53 -22.04
CA GLY A 106 -11.39 4.17 -21.98
C GLY A 106 -11.70 3.18 -20.84
N GLU A 107 -12.99 3.15 -20.45
CA GLU A 107 -13.46 2.44 -19.25
C GLU A 107 -13.26 0.92 -19.35
N SER A 108 -13.61 0.31 -20.48
CA SER A 108 -13.48 -1.15 -20.66
C SER A 108 -12.02 -1.61 -20.64
N THR A 109 -11.12 -0.83 -21.27
CA THR A 109 -9.68 -1.13 -21.25
C THR A 109 -9.11 -0.97 -19.83
N ALA A 110 -9.54 0.06 -19.09
CA ALA A 110 -9.12 0.28 -17.71
C ALA A 110 -9.61 -0.85 -16.77
N MET A 111 -10.87 -1.27 -16.91
CA MET A 111 -11.41 -2.42 -16.17
C MET A 111 -10.54 -3.67 -16.38
N LEU A 112 -10.28 -4.03 -17.64
CA LEU A 112 -9.46 -5.20 -17.98
C LEU A 112 -7.98 -5.02 -17.59
N ALA A 113 -7.45 -3.79 -17.56
CA ALA A 113 -6.10 -3.51 -17.10
C ALA A 113 -5.96 -3.78 -15.59
N GLY A 114 -6.98 -3.47 -14.80
CA GLY A 114 -7.05 -3.87 -13.40
C GLY A 114 -7.08 -5.38 -13.23
N ASP A 115 -7.94 -6.08 -13.98
CA ASP A 115 -8.05 -7.55 -13.92
C ASP A 115 -6.73 -8.25 -14.27
N VAL A 116 -6.04 -7.76 -15.30
CA VAL A 116 -4.75 -8.33 -15.69
C VAL A 116 -3.70 -8.12 -14.60
N LEU A 117 -3.61 -6.92 -14.02
CA LEU A 117 -2.66 -6.66 -12.93
C LEU A 117 -2.91 -7.51 -11.70
N LEU A 118 -4.18 -7.68 -11.31
CA LEU A 118 -4.57 -8.56 -10.22
C LEU A 118 -4.13 -10.02 -10.48
N THR A 119 -4.36 -10.53 -11.69
CA THR A 119 -4.01 -11.90 -12.06
C THR A 119 -2.49 -12.09 -12.15
N GLU A 120 -1.80 -11.18 -12.83
CA GLU A 120 -0.36 -11.28 -13.04
C GLU A 120 0.44 -11.07 -11.75
N ALA A 121 -0.08 -10.37 -10.74
CA ALA A 121 0.52 -10.32 -9.42
C ALA A 121 0.75 -11.73 -8.83
N PHE A 122 -0.22 -12.63 -8.97
CA PHE A 122 -0.07 -14.02 -8.52
C PHE A 122 0.83 -14.84 -9.44
N ASN A 123 0.83 -14.58 -10.75
CA ASN A 123 1.77 -15.21 -11.67
C ASN A 123 3.23 -14.82 -11.36
N VAL A 124 3.50 -13.57 -10.99
CA VAL A 124 4.84 -13.12 -10.53
C VAL A 124 5.28 -13.93 -9.31
N ILE A 125 4.40 -14.10 -8.30
CA ILE A 125 4.71 -14.90 -7.11
C ILE A 125 4.96 -16.37 -7.46
N ALA A 126 4.11 -16.95 -8.30
CA ALA A 126 4.21 -18.36 -8.70
C ALA A 126 5.49 -18.69 -9.48
N ASN A 127 6.07 -17.68 -10.14
CA ASN A 127 7.31 -17.80 -10.92
C ASN A 127 8.53 -17.18 -10.21
N ALA A 128 8.43 -16.89 -8.91
CA ALA A 128 9.49 -16.25 -8.17
C ALA A 128 10.66 -17.22 -7.87
N SER A 129 11.85 -16.64 -7.70
CA SER A 129 13.11 -17.35 -7.40
C SER A 129 13.17 -17.80 -5.93
N ALA A 130 12.20 -18.60 -5.50
CA ALA A 130 12.06 -19.11 -4.15
C ALA A 130 11.48 -20.53 -4.13
N SER A 131 11.53 -21.19 -2.96
CA SER A 131 10.87 -22.49 -2.80
C SER A 131 9.35 -22.37 -2.90
N PRO A 132 8.64 -23.45 -3.31
CA PRO A 132 7.18 -23.43 -3.37
C PRO A 132 6.52 -22.99 -2.05
N GLU A 133 7.10 -23.34 -0.91
CA GLU A 133 6.60 -22.98 0.42
C GLU A 133 6.64 -21.47 0.64
N ILE A 134 7.71 -20.81 0.23
CA ILE A 134 7.87 -19.35 0.31
C ILE A 134 6.87 -18.67 -0.63
N CYS A 135 6.73 -19.15 -1.87
CA CYS A 135 5.76 -18.63 -2.84
C CYS A 135 4.32 -18.78 -2.32
N VAL A 136 3.97 -19.91 -1.73
CA VAL A 136 2.64 -20.15 -1.13
C VAL A 136 2.40 -19.20 0.06
N ARG A 137 3.39 -18.98 0.93
CA ARG A 137 3.28 -18.02 2.05
C ARG A 137 3.03 -16.60 1.52
N ALA A 138 3.79 -16.16 0.53
CA ALA A 138 3.63 -14.85 -0.10
C ALA A 138 2.25 -14.71 -0.78
N ALA A 139 1.81 -15.71 -1.54
CA ALA A 139 0.49 -15.72 -2.18
C ALA A 139 -0.66 -15.68 -1.16
N LYS A 140 -0.55 -16.42 -0.04
CA LYS A 140 -1.52 -16.37 1.07
C LYS A 140 -1.58 -14.98 1.69
N ALA A 141 -0.43 -14.34 1.93
CA ALA A 141 -0.37 -13.00 2.49
C ALA A 141 -1.04 -11.98 1.55
N LEU A 142 -0.71 -12.02 0.26
CA LEU A 142 -1.27 -11.13 -0.74
C LEU A 142 -2.79 -11.35 -0.91
N GLY A 143 -3.23 -12.59 -1.02
CA GLY A 143 -4.64 -12.94 -1.15
C GLY A 143 -5.48 -12.56 0.07
N ALA A 144 -4.96 -12.76 1.28
CA ALA A 144 -5.63 -12.34 2.51
C ALA A 144 -5.72 -10.80 2.62
N GLY A 145 -4.65 -10.09 2.24
CA GLY A 145 -4.61 -8.63 2.29
C GLY A 145 -5.48 -7.95 1.23
N ALA A 146 -5.70 -8.59 0.09
CA ALA A 146 -6.47 -8.02 -1.02
C ALA A 146 -7.95 -8.43 -1.03
N GLY A 147 -8.26 -9.63 -0.60
CA GLY A 147 -9.55 -10.31 -0.83
C GLY A 147 -10.69 -9.89 0.07
N SER A 148 -11.65 -10.81 0.25
CA SER A 148 -12.92 -10.62 0.96
C SER A 148 -12.79 -10.35 2.47
N HIS A 149 -11.62 -10.51 3.06
CA HIS A 149 -11.30 -10.14 4.45
C HIS A 149 -10.20 -9.06 4.51
N GLY A 150 -9.85 -8.48 3.38
CA GLY A 150 -8.82 -7.48 3.24
C GLY A 150 -9.32 -6.20 2.56
N MET A 151 -8.56 -5.72 1.59
CA MET A 151 -8.79 -4.42 0.93
C MET A 151 -10.17 -4.32 0.26
N VAL A 152 -10.65 -5.36 -0.41
CA VAL A 152 -11.98 -5.35 -1.07
C VAL A 152 -13.09 -5.18 -0.04
N TYR A 153 -13.01 -5.87 1.11
CA TYR A 153 -13.96 -5.65 2.21
C TYR A 153 -13.86 -4.23 2.78
N GLY A 154 -12.64 -3.70 2.90
CA GLY A 154 -12.44 -2.31 3.33
C GLY A 154 -13.07 -1.31 2.37
N GLN A 155 -12.98 -1.55 1.08
CA GLN A 155 -13.62 -0.73 0.04
C GLN A 155 -15.16 -0.82 0.10
N GLU A 156 -15.72 -2.02 0.32
CA GLU A 156 -17.17 -2.19 0.55
C GLU A 156 -17.65 -1.37 1.76
N LEU A 157 -16.89 -1.41 2.86
CA LEU A 157 -17.22 -0.63 4.06
C LEU A 157 -17.11 0.88 3.80
N ASP A 158 -16.09 1.33 3.08
CA ASP A 158 -15.90 2.74 2.74
C ASP A 158 -17.09 3.27 1.96
N LEU A 159 -17.48 2.61 0.88
CA LEU A 159 -18.68 2.95 0.09
C LEU A 159 -19.96 2.94 0.93
N LYS A 160 -20.10 1.95 1.82
CA LYS A 160 -21.29 1.86 2.70
C LYS A 160 -21.41 3.04 3.66
N TYR A 161 -20.28 3.52 4.17
CA TYR A 161 -20.24 4.61 5.15
C TYR A 161 -19.97 5.98 4.54
N GLU A 162 -19.84 6.08 3.22
CA GLU A 162 -19.63 7.36 2.54
C GLU A 162 -20.79 8.35 2.77
N ALA A 163 -22.04 7.84 2.76
CA ALA A 163 -23.25 8.63 3.01
C ALA A 163 -23.79 8.51 4.44
N LEU A 164 -23.07 7.81 5.33
CA LEU A 164 -23.48 7.55 6.71
C LEU A 164 -22.39 8.02 7.67
N ALA A 165 -22.80 8.69 8.76
CA ALA A 165 -21.85 9.01 9.83
C ALA A 165 -21.30 7.70 10.46
N ALA A 166 -20.01 7.48 10.34
CA ALA A 166 -19.34 6.33 10.94
C ALA A 166 -18.92 6.63 12.40
N THR A 167 -18.98 5.63 13.26
CA THR A 167 -18.35 5.69 14.58
C THR A 167 -16.82 5.55 14.46
N GLU A 168 -16.08 5.92 15.51
CA GLU A 168 -14.63 5.69 15.55
C GLU A 168 -14.27 4.22 15.28
N GLU A 169 -15.00 3.26 15.88
CA GLU A 169 -14.76 1.83 15.68
C GLU A 169 -14.96 1.42 14.22
N GLN A 170 -16.00 1.92 13.56
CA GLN A 170 -16.27 1.68 12.14
C GLN A 170 -15.19 2.31 11.25
N LEU A 171 -14.76 3.53 11.55
CA LEU A 171 -13.69 4.21 10.83
C LEU A 171 -12.36 3.42 10.94
N ARG A 172 -12.00 2.97 12.15
CA ARG A 172 -10.84 2.11 12.36
C ARG A 172 -10.94 0.80 11.59
N LEU A 173 -12.13 0.21 11.50
CA LEU A 173 -12.38 -1.01 10.74
C LEU A 173 -12.18 -0.78 9.24
N ILE A 174 -12.72 0.32 8.69
CA ILE A 174 -12.51 0.71 7.29
C ILE A 174 -11.02 0.81 6.99
N HIS A 175 -10.29 1.60 7.75
CA HIS A 175 -8.86 1.83 7.53
C HIS A 175 -8.01 0.58 7.72
N ARG A 176 -8.36 -0.26 8.71
CA ARG A 176 -7.70 -1.55 8.92
C ARG A 176 -7.77 -2.42 7.67
N HIS A 177 -8.94 -2.49 7.03
CA HIS A 177 -9.14 -3.33 5.85
C HIS A 177 -8.72 -2.63 4.55
N LYS A 178 -9.22 -1.43 4.26
CA LYS A 178 -8.96 -0.72 3.00
C LYS A 178 -7.46 -0.46 2.78
N THR A 179 -6.74 -0.05 3.82
CA THR A 179 -5.33 0.35 3.74
C THR A 179 -4.41 -0.61 4.49
N GLY A 180 -4.71 -0.91 5.74
CA GLY A 180 -3.85 -1.71 6.62
C GLY A 180 -3.63 -3.13 6.13
N ALA A 181 -4.65 -3.77 5.58
CA ALA A 181 -4.55 -5.15 5.12
C ALA A 181 -3.53 -5.36 4.00
N LEU A 182 -3.45 -4.44 3.03
CA LEU A 182 -2.46 -4.54 1.94
C LEU A 182 -1.06 -4.09 2.39
N ILE A 183 -0.95 -3.20 3.36
CA ILE A 183 0.33 -2.89 4.02
C ILE A 183 0.83 -4.12 4.78
N ASN A 184 -0.05 -4.79 5.53
CA ASN A 184 0.30 -6.03 6.21
C ASN A 184 0.69 -7.13 5.22
N ALA A 185 -0.03 -7.28 4.10
CA ALA A 185 0.36 -8.22 3.06
C ALA A 185 1.80 -7.99 2.57
N ALA A 186 2.17 -6.74 2.31
CA ALA A 186 3.53 -6.38 1.90
C ALA A 186 4.57 -6.80 2.94
N VAL A 187 4.33 -6.46 4.20
CA VAL A 187 5.22 -6.83 5.32
C VAL A 187 5.34 -8.35 5.46
N GLN A 188 4.22 -9.08 5.38
CA GLN A 188 4.21 -10.55 5.46
C GLN A 188 4.84 -11.23 4.24
N MET A 189 4.80 -10.61 3.05
CA MET A 189 5.52 -11.11 1.88
C MET A 189 7.04 -10.96 2.06
N GLY A 190 7.52 -9.85 2.64
CA GLY A 190 8.91 -9.69 3.03
C GLY A 190 9.34 -10.71 4.10
N ALA A 191 8.50 -10.92 5.11
CA ALA A 191 8.69 -11.94 6.14
C ALA A 191 8.72 -13.36 5.55
N ALA A 192 7.90 -13.65 4.53
CA ALA A 192 7.92 -14.92 3.81
C ALA A 192 9.24 -15.13 3.06
N ALA A 193 9.74 -14.11 2.34
CA ALA A 193 11.03 -14.15 1.65
C ALA A 193 12.20 -14.41 2.59
N ALA A 194 12.10 -13.93 3.84
CA ALA A 194 13.08 -14.14 4.90
C ALA A 194 12.82 -15.40 5.75
N GLN A 195 11.77 -16.16 5.46
CA GLN A 195 11.37 -17.32 6.26
C GLN A 195 11.19 -16.99 7.75
N ALA A 196 10.66 -15.80 8.05
CA ALA A 196 10.43 -15.34 9.40
C ALA A 196 9.64 -16.35 10.24
N THR A 197 9.96 -16.43 11.51
CA THR A 197 9.24 -17.24 12.50
C THR A 197 7.82 -16.73 12.71
N GLU A 198 6.96 -17.53 13.33
CA GLU A 198 5.59 -17.12 13.66
C GLU A 198 5.56 -15.90 14.60
N THR A 199 6.46 -15.86 15.60
CA THR A 199 6.61 -14.72 16.51
C THR A 199 6.99 -13.45 15.74
N GLN A 200 8.04 -13.51 14.92
CA GLN A 200 8.46 -12.38 14.09
C GLN A 200 7.34 -11.90 13.16
N SER A 201 6.63 -12.84 12.50
CA SER A 201 5.51 -12.50 11.62
C SER A 201 4.39 -11.77 12.36
N LYS A 202 4.09 -12.18 13.62
CA LYS A 202 3.06 -11.55 14.45
C LYS A 202 3.44 -10.12 14.88
N GLU A 203 4.68 -9.89 15.28
CA GLU A 203 5.15 -8.56 15.65
C GLU A 203 5.21 -7.62 14.42
N LEU A 204 5.61 -8.15 13.26
CA LEU A 204 5.56 -7.44 11.99
C LEU A 204 4.12 -7.12 11.55
N GLU A 205 3.15 -7.99 11.83
CA GLU A 205 1.73 -7.71 11.60
C GLU A 205 1.25 -6.52 12.44
N ALA A 206 1.61 -6.50 13.74
CA ALA A 206 1.26 -5.39 14.63
C ALA A 206 1.85 -4.06 14.11
N TYR A 207 3.12 -4.08 13.68
CA TYR A 207 3.76 -2.93 13.05
C TYR A 207 3.01 -2.47 11.79
N ALA A 208 2.68 -3.39 10.89
CA ALA A 208 2.03 -3.08 9.62
C ALA A 208 0.66 -2.39 9.81
N TYR A 209 -0.17 -2.91 10.70
CA TYR A 209 -1.47 -2.29 11.01
C TYR A 209 -1.32 -0.95 11.75
N GLY A 210 -0.32 -0.83 12.63
CA GLY A 210 0.00 0.42 13.30
C GLY A 210 0.35 1.53 12.33
N ILE A 211 1.32 1.31 11.44
CA ILE A 211 1.70 2.32 10.43
C ILE A 211 0.59 2.58 9.41
N GLY A 212 -0.22 1.57 9.08
CA GLY A 212 -1.37 1.72 8.19
C GLY A 212 -2.42 2.67 8.76
N LEU A 213 -2.71 2.58 10.05
CA LEU A 213 -3.63 3.48 10.73
C LEU A 213 -3.03 4.89 10.88
N VAL A 214 -1.77 5.01 11.28
CA VAL A 214 -1.06 6.31 11.32
C VAL A 214 -1.10 6.99 9.96
N PHE A 215 -0.84 6.24 8.89
CA PHE A 215 -0.90 6.75 7.53
C PHE A 215 -2.26 7.37 7.20
N GLN A 216 -3.37 6.72 7.56
CA GLN A 216 -4.71 7.24 7.29
C GLN A 216 -5.06 8.45 8.15
N ILE A 217 -4.71 8.45 9.44
CA ILE A 217 -4.95 9.61 10.29
C ILE A 217 -4.22 10.85 9.75
N VAL A 218 -2.98 10.67 9.29
CA VAL A 218 -2.20 11.77 8.70
C VAL A 218 -2.78 12.20 7.35
N ASP A 219 -3.31 11.27 6.53
CA ASP A 219 -4.01 11.61 5.29
C ASP A 219 -5.25 12.48 5.57
N ASP A 220 -6.07 12.12 6.56
CA ASP A 220 -7.24 12.90 6.98
C ASP A 220 -6.84 14.34 7.40
N VAL A 221 -5.72 14.46 8.14
CA VAL A 221 -5.20 15.78 8.54
C VAL A 221 -4.72 16.58 7.34
N LEU A 222 -3.99 15.96 6.41
CA LEU A 222 -3.48 16.61 5.20
C LEU A 222 -4.61 17.04 4.24
N ASP A 223 -5.73 16.33 4.21
CA ASP A 223 -6.91 16.73 3.42
C ASP A 223 -7.50 18.06 3.91
N VAL A 224 -7.34 18.40 5.20
CA VAL A 224 -7.85 19.65 5.79
C VAL A 224 -6.83 20.79 5.77
N VAL A 225 -5.54 20.50 6.06
CA VAL A 225 -4.51 21.54 6.25
C VAL A 225 -3.47 21.59 5.14
N GLY A 226 -3.47 20.62 4.24
CA GLY A 226 -2.49 20.49 3.16
C GLY A 226 -2.72 21.46 2.00
N SER A 227 -1.92 21.33 0.94
CA SER A 227 -2.14 22.01 -0.34
C SER A 227 -2.44 20.97 -1.44
N GLN A 228 -3.14 21.40 -2.50
CA GLN A 228 -3.45 20.52 -3.64
C GLN A 228 -2.18 19.95 -4.29
N GLU A 229 -1.07 20.72 -4.27
CA GLU A 229 0.25 20.28 -4.74
C GLU A 229 0.82 19.16 -3.87
N GLN A 230 0.49 19.16 -2.57
CA GLN A 230 0.95 18.16 -1.60
C GLN A 230 0.17 16.85 -1.67
N LEU A 231 -1.13 16.90 -1.89
CA LEU A 231 -2.00 15.72 -1.90
C LEU A 231 -2.11 15.05 -3.26
N GLY A 232 -1.86 15.79 -4.36
CA GLY A 232 -2.05 15.28 -5.72
C GLY A 232 -3.52 15.06 -6.12
N LYS A 233 -4.47 15.47 -5.25
CA LYS A 233 -5.93 15.50 -5.45
C LYS A 233 -6.51 16.81 -4.88
N PRO A 234 -7.75 17.18 -5.19
CA PRO A 234 -8.41 18.35 -4.58
C PRO A 234 -8.45 18.25 -3.06
N ILE A 235 -8.26 19.40 -2.36
CA ILE A 235 -8.34 19.49 -0.89
C ILE A 235 -9.80 19.54 -0.48
N GLY A 236 -10.12 18.96 0.70
CA GLY A 236 -11.46 19.03 1.27
C GLY A 236 -12.46 18.06 0.61
N SER A 237 -11.97 17.12 -0.22
CA SER A 237 -12.82 16.13 -0.88
C SER A 237 -13.62 15.30 0.13
N ASP A 238 -13.04 14.97 1.28
CA ASP A 238 -13.71 14.21 2.34
C ASP A 238 -14.83 15.02 3.01
N SER A 239 -14.62 16.32 3.22
CA SER A 239 -15.65 17.21 3.80
C SER A 239 -16.78 17.52 2.81
N GLU A 240 -16.49 17.67 1.52
CA GLU A 240 -17.49 17.87 0.46
C GLU A 240 -18.38 16.63 0.31
N ASN A 241 -17.83 15.44 0.48
CA ASN A 241 -18.56 14.17 0.45
C ASN A 241 -19.21 13.79 1.79
N GLY A 242 -19.07 14.61 2.84
CA GLY A 242 -19.64 14.34 4.16
C GLY A 242 -19.03 13.12 4.87
N LYS A 243 -17.84 12.68 4.49
CA LYS A 243 -17.16 11.52 5.08
C LYS A 243 -16.79 11.77 6.55
N THR A 244 -16.96 10.76 7.38
CA THR A 244 -16.41 10.75 8.74
C THR A 244 -14.91 10.47 8.65
N THR A 245 -14.10 11.34 9.24
CA THR A 245 -12.62 11.23 9.30
C THR A 245 -12.16 11.33 10.76
N PHE A 246 -10.91 11.03 11.04
CA PHE A 246 -10.34 11.26 12.38
C PHE A 246 -10.34 12.75 12.75
N VAL A 247 -10.22 13.64 11.76
CA VAL A 247 -10.31 15.09 11.99
C VAL A 247 -11.73 15.52 12.39
N THR A 248 -12.77 14.96 11.77
CA THR A 248 -14.16 15.26 12.16
C THR A 248 -14.51 14.73 13.54
N LEU A 249 -13.86 13.66 14.01
CA LEU A 249 -14.09 13.06 15.33
C LEU A 249 -13.28 13.74 16.45
N PHE A 250 -12.04 14.13 16.20
CA PHE A 250 -11.09 14.56 17.25
C PHE A 250 -10.52 15.97 17.02
N GLY A 251 -10.85 16.62 15.91
CA GLY A 251 -10.13 17.82 15.46
C GLY A 251 -8.73 17.50 14.95
N THR A 252 -8.10 18.46 14.30
CA THR A 252 -6.76 18.30 13.70
C THR A 252 -5.70 17.94 14.75
N ASP A 253 -5.68 18.68 15.87
CA ASP A 253 -4.70 18.47 16.94
C ASP A 253 -4.89 17.11 17.62
N GLY A 254 -6.13 16.72 17.94
CA GLY A 254 -6.44 15.44 18.55
C GLY A 254 -6.11 14.25 17.63
N ALA A 255 -6.35 14.37 16.33
CA ALA A 255 -5.97 13.37 15.33
C ALA A 255 -4.45 13.19 15.27
N MET A 256 -3.67 14.29 15.27
CA MET A 256 -2.22 14.23 15.27
C MET A 256 -1.63 13.68 16.57
N GLU A 257 -2.20 14.02 17.73
CA GLU A 257 -1.81 13.41 19.02
C GLU A 257 -2.05 11.89 19.03
N LEU A 258 -3.21 11.45 18.51
CA LEU A 258 -3.51 10.03 18.34
C LEU A 258 -2.52 9.33 17.41
N ALA A 259 -2.22 9.94 16.24
CA ALA A 259 -1.26 9.40 15.28
C ALA A 259 0.13 9.25 15.91
N LYS A 260 0.60 10.26 16.65
CA LYS A 260 1.89 10.24 17.34
C LYS A 260 1.95 9.12 18.38
N LYS A 261 0.94 9.01 19.23
CA LYS A 261 0.86 7.97 20.27
C LYS A 261 0.91 6.57 19.64
N LEU A 262 0.11 6.31 18.61
CA LEU A 262 0.09 5.03 17.90
C LEU A 262 1.44 4.73 17.24
N ASN A 263 2.09 5.72 16.66
CA ASN A 263 3.39 5.56 16.04
C ASN A 263 4.47 5.20 17.06
N ASP A 264 4.50 5.88 18.22
CA ASP A 264 5.45 5.61 19.29
C ASP A 264 5.27 4.19 19.85
N GLU A 265 4.01 3.75 20.08
CA GLU A 265 3.68 2.40 20.52
C GLU A 265 4.10 1.35 19.49
N THR A 266 3.84 1.60 18.20
CA THR A 266 4.21 0.71 17.08
C THR A 266 5.73 0.54 16.97
N CYS A 267 6.49 1.64 17.03
CA CYS A 267 7.94 1.61 16.99
C CYS A 267 8.55 0.91 18.22
N ALA A 268 7.99 1.15 19.42
CA ALA A 268 8.47 0.51 20.64
C ALA A 268 8.31 -1.02 20.59
N THR A 269 7.18 -1.51 20.10
CA THR A 269 6.91 -2.94 19.91
C THR A 269 7.89 -3.56 18.92
N LEU A 270 8.09 -2.93 17.76
CA LEU A 270 9.02 -3.39 16.73
C LEU A 270 10.47 -3.45 17.28
N ARG A 271 10.90 -2.41 17.98
CA ARG A 271 12.25 -2.34 18.57
C ARG A 271 12.47 -3.40 19.65
N SER A 272 11.45 -3.73 20.42
CA SER A 272 11.53 -4.77 21.47
C SER A 272 11.87 -6.14 20.88
N GLU A 273 11.37 -6.47 19.70
CA GLU A 273 11.63 -7.77 19.05
C GLU A 273 12.91 -7.75 18.20
N PHE A 274 13.12 -6.68 17.41
CA PHE A 274 14.16 -6.65 16.37
C PHE A 274 15.40 -5.79 16.74
N GLY A 275 15.38 -5.07 17.86
CA GLY A 275 16.51 -4.25 18.29
C GLY A 275 16.91 -3.19 17.25
N GLU A 276 18.21 -3.04 17.01
CA GLU A 276 18.74 -2.04 16.07
C GLU A 276 18.52 -2.40 14.59
N SER A 277 18.21 -3.67 14.26
CA SER A 277 18.01 -4.09 12.87
C SER A 277 16.76 -3.44 12.24
N CYS A 278 15.76 -3.07 13.05
CA CYS A 278 14.54 -2.42 12.56
C CYS A 278 14.65 -0.90 12.34
N ALA A 279 15.84 -0.31 12.46
CA ALA A 279 16.03 1.15 12.41
C ALA A 279 15.46 1.82 11.13
N PHE A 280 15.50 1.14 9.98
CA PHE A 280 14.90 1.65 8.76
C PHE A 280 13.37 1.73 8.88
N LEU A 281 12.72 0.66 9.37
CA LEU A 281 11.27 0.59 9.52
C LEU A 281 10.76 1.60 10.56
N GLU A 282 11.49 1.81 11.66
CA GLU A 282 11.17 2.88 12.63
C GLU A 282 11.25 4.27 11.99
N THR A 283 12.32 4.53 11.22
CA THR A 283 12.45 5.83 10.55
C THR A 283 11.37 6.03 9.49
N LEU A 284 10.99 4.96 8.77
CA LEU A 284 9.86 5.00 7.83
C LEU A 284 8.56 5.38 8.55
N ALA A 285 8.26 4.75 9.69
CA ALA A 285 7.09 5.08 10.50
C ALA A 285 7.08 6.56 10.94
N GLN A 286 8.23 7.07 11.41
CA GLN A 286 8.39 8.48 11.77
C GLN A 286 8.20 9.43 10.58
N LYS A 287 8.72 9.07 9.40
CA LYS A 287 8.53 9.85 8.16
C LYS A 287 7.08 9.85 7.70
N LEU A 288 6.34 8.76 7.88
CA LEU A 288 4.91 8.70 7.57
C LEU A 288 4.10 9.62 8.50
N LEU A 289 4.49 9.77 9.76
CA LEU A 289 3.85 10.66 10.73
C LEU A 289 4.05 12.14 10.39
N VAL A 290 5.27 12.53 9.94
CA VAL A 290 5.63 13.94 9.71
C VAL A 290 5.60 14.33 8.24
N ARG A 291 5.07 13.49 7.37
CA ARG A 291 5.01 13.78 5.94
C ARG A 291 4.18 15.01 5.66
N SER A 292 4.66 15.82 4.74
CA SER A 292 3.96 16.97 4.18
C SER A 292 3.58 16.74 2.70
N ASN A 293 3.86 15.56 2.18
CA ASN A 293 3.60 15.16 0.79
C ASN A 293 3.16 13.69 0.73
#